data_d2b87bf089447d19d378e402954c754e
#
_entry.id   d2b87bf089447d19d378e402954c754e
#
_cell.length_a   1.000
_cell.length_b   1.000
_cell.length_c   1.000
_cell.angle_alpha   90.00
_cell.angle_beta   90.00
_cell.angle_gamma   90.00
#
_symmetry.space_group_name_H-M   'P 1'
#
loop_
_entity.id
_entity.type
_entity.pdbx_description
1 polymer ?
#
loop_
_entity_poly.entity_id
_entity_poly.type
_entity_poly.pdbx_seq_one_letter_code
_entity_poly.pdbx_strand_id
1 'polypeptide(L)'
;MTTQPILINDQWSVRPAEDSFGPENPSTGEPLGETYPVSGLSTLLAMAEHARQAAEDLNHCPPDQIGAFLETHADLIDKRRDEIAQMAHLETGLPFQPRLREVEMDRTIDQLRQAAECVRSRDWMSARIDTKLDLRSMYEPLGGAVLTIGPNNFPLAYNGIAGGDFAAAIAARNPIIAKAHPLHPGTTRLLAQCAHDAAAHADLPSGSVQMFYHCKPDDGLELIKSQHVGAVGFTGSQLVGLELKRAADETGTPIYLELSSINPMFLL
;
A
#
# COMPACT_ATOMS: atom_id res chain seq x y z
N MET A 1 6.02 -22.47 -15.16
CA MET A 1 5.10 -21.53 -14.48
C MET A 1 5.46 -20.13 -14.93
N THR A 2 4.48 -19.29 -15.22
CA THR A 2 4.75 -17.91 -15.67
C THR A 2 4.85 -17.01 -14.43
N THR A 3 5.96 -16.29 -14.30
CA THR A 3 6.15 -15.35 -13.19
C THR A 3 5.25 -14.13 -13.38
N GLN A 4 4.52 -13.75 -12.33
CA GLN A 4 3.58 -12.62 -12.36
C GLN A 4 4.33 -11.28 -12.48
N PRO A 5 3.81 -10.33 -13.29
CA PRO A 5 4.41 -9.01 -13.43
C PRO A 5 4.21 -8.14 -12.18
N ILE A 6 5.13 -7.22 -11.92
CA ILE A 6 4.97 -6.13 -10.95
C ILE A 6 4.29 -4.92 -11.60
N LEU A 7 3.68 -4.05 -10.79
CA LEU A 7 3.14 -2.78 -11.26
C LEU A 7 4.17 -1.66 -11.04
N ILE A 8 4.73 -1.13 -12.11
CA ILE A 8 5.71 -0.06 -12.08
C ILE A 8 5.39 0.98 -13.17
N ASN A 9 5.32 2.26 -12.80
CA ASN A 9 5.06 3.37 -13.70
C ASN A 9 3.88 3.12 -14.66
N ASP A 10 2.72 2.74 -14.09
CA ASP A 10 1.47 2.38 -14.76
C ASP A 10 1.55 1.19 -15.74
N GLN A 11 2.57 0.38 -15.61
CA GLN A 11 2.72 -0.79 -16.46
C GLN A 11 2.90 -2.06 -15.64
N TRP A 12 2.14 -3.08 -16.00
CA TRP A 12 2.41 -4.44 -15.59
C TRP A 12 3.63 -4.97 -16.34
N SER A 13 4.76 -5.13 -15.64
CA SER A 13 6.05 -5.40 -16.25
C SER A 13 6.74 -6.60 -15.61
N VAL A 14 7.19 -7.53 -16.46
CA VAL A 14 8.12 -8.59 -16.04
C VAL A 14 9.52 -7.99 -16.03
N ARG A 15 10.10 -7.86 -14.85
CA ARG A 15 11.46 -7.34 -14.66
C ARG A 15 12.43 -8.47 -14.33
N PRO A 16 13.74 -8.28 -14.54
CA PRO A 16 14.72 -9.21 -14.00
C PRO A 16 14.51 -9.40 -12.50
N ALA A 17 14.39 -10.64 -12.09
CA ALA A 17 14.17 -11.03 -10.70
C ALA A 17 15.39 -11.77 -10.18
N GLU A 18 15.73 -11.59 -8.92
CA GLU A 18 16.82 -12.30 -8.27
C GLU A 18 16.43 -13.72 -7.89
N ASP A 19 15.12 -13.93 -7.64
CA ASP A 19 14.52 -15.20 -7.29
C ASP A 19 13.01 -15.14 -7.55
N SER A 20 12.30 -16.23 -7.29
CA SER A 20 10.85 -16.31 -7.34
C SER A 20 10.31 -17.18 -6.21
N PHE A 21 9.09 -16.92 -5.78
CA PHE A 21 8.38 -17.69 -4.77
C PHE A 21 6.94 -17.93 -5.18
N GLY A 22 6.31 -18.91 -4.56
CA GLY A 22 4.88 -19.21 -4.73
C GLY A 22 4.21 -19.34 -3.37
N PRO A 23 2.97 -18.86 -3.21
CA PRO A 23 2.20 -19.07 -2.00
C PRO A 23 1.67 -20.50 -1.95
N GLU A 24 1.48 -21.00 -0.74
CA GLU A 24 0.85 -22.27 -0.44
C GLU A 24 -0.49 -22.04 0.25
N ASN A 25 -1.44 -22.92 0.03
CA ASN A 25 -2.68 -22.93 0.80
C ASN A 25 -2.38 -23.46 2.22
N PRO A 26 -2.49 -22.66 3.27
CA PRO A 26 -2.12 -23.09 4.63
C PRO A 26 -3.03 -24.19 5.20
N SER A 27 -4.21 -24.42 4.60
CA SER A 27 -5.14 -25.46 5.02
C SER A 27 -4.80 -26.84 4.43
N THR A 28 -4.14 -26.87 3.26
CA THR A 28 -3.81 -28.14 2.56
C THR A 28 -2.31 -28.38 2.43
N GLY A 29 -1.48 -27.32 2.53
CA GLY A 29 -0.04 -27.35 2.27
C GLY A 29 0.29 -27.47 0.76
N GLU A 30 -0.69 -27.29 -0.13
CA GLU A 30 -0.49 -27.38 -1.57
C GLU A 30 -0.15 -26.02 -2.19
N PRO A 31 0.81 -25.98 -3.16
CA PRO A 31 1.10 -24.76 -3.90
C PRO A 31 -0.11 -24.24 -4.66
N LEU A 32 -0.32 -22.93 -4.66
CA LEU A 32 -1.42 -22.29 -5.41
C LEU A 32 -1.12 -22.07 -6.90
N GLY A 33 0.04 -22.54 -7.38
CA GLY A 33 0.35 -22.66 -8.80
C GLY A 33 0.87 -21.39 -9.49
N GLU A 34 0.79 -20.22 -8.87
CA GLU A 34 1.39 -18.98 -9.36
C GLU A 34 2.78 -18.75 -8.77
N THR A 35 3.63 -18.05 -9.50
CA THR A 35 4.95 -17.62 -9.02
C THR A 35 5.10 -16.11 -9.11
N TYR A 36 5.79 -15.53 -8.13
CA TYR A 36 5.97 -14.09 -7.97
C TYR A 36 7.46 -13.75 -7.86
N PRO A 37 7.91 -12.64 -8.47
CA PRO A 37 9.33 -12.29 -8.48
C PRO A 37 9.79 -11.71 -7.13
N VAL A 38 11.06 -12.00 -6.80
CA VAL A 38 11.82 -11.26 -5.79
C VAL A 38 12.55 -10.14 -6.52
N SER A 39 12.10 -8.90 -6.32
CA SER A 39 12.65 -7.72 -6.99
C SER A 39 14.00 -7.34 -6.40
N GLY A 40 15.00 -7.07 -7.25
CA GLY A 40 16.30 -6.56 -6.82
C GLY A 40 16.30 -5.04 -6.62
N LEU A 41 17.33 -4.54 -5.95
CA LEU A 41 17.48 -3.13 -5.57
C LEU A 41 17.32 -2.16 -6.74
N SER A 42 17.86 -2.46 -7.92
CA SER A 42 17.75 -1.58 -9.10
C SER A 42 16.28 -1.33 -9.52
N THR A 43 15.43 -2.35 -9.42
CA THR A 43 13.99 -2.22 -9.68
C THR A 43 13.32 -1.36 -8.63
N LEU A 44 13.63 -1.56 -7.34
CA LEU A 44 13.06 -0.80 -6.24
C LEU A 44 13.43 0.68 -6.31
N LEU A 45 14.68 1.01 -6.63
CA LEU A 45 15.13 2.38 -6.80
C LEU A 45 14.50 3.05 -8.04
N ALA A 46 14.27 2.30 -9.13
CA ALA A 46 13.53 2.82 -10.28
C ALA A 46 12.07 3.15 -9.91
N MET A 47 11.41 2.31 -9.07
CA MET A 47 10.07 2.62 -8.55
C MET A 47 10.08 3.91 -7.71
N ALA A 48 11.08 4.09 -6.85
CA ALA A 48 11.23 5.29 -6.04
C ALA A 48 11.42 6.55 -6.89
N GLU A 49 12.20 6.49 -7.97
CA GLU A 49 12.39 7.60 -8.90
C GLU A 49 11.10 7.94 -9.65
N HIS A 50 10.34 6.96 -10.16
CA HIS A 50 9.05 7.20 -10.79
C HIS A 50 8.05 7.83 -9.81
N ALA A 51 8.04 7.37 -8.56
CA ALA A 51 7.18 7.94 -7.53
C ALA A 51 7.57 9.39 -7.18
N ARG A 52 8.87 9.74 -7.19
CA ARG A 52 9.31 11.12 -7.01
C ARG A 52 8.70 12.05 -8.06
N GLN A 53 8.73 11.65 -9.33
CA GLN A 53 8.11 12.43 -10.41
C GLN A 53 6.59 12.53 -10.20
N ALA A 54 5.93 11.41 -9.85
CA ALA A 54 4.51 11.39 -9.57
C ALA A 54 4.13 12.30 -8.38
N ALA A 55 4.99 12.45 -7.37
CA ALA A 55 4.74 13.35 -6.24
C ALA A 55 4.63 14.81 -6.66
N GLU A 56 5.48 15.25 -7.60
CA GLU A 56 5.42 16.60 -8.16
C GLU A 56 4.09 16.82 -8.93
N ASP A 57 3.71 15.86 -9.76
CA ASP A 57 2.51 15.94 -10.59
C ASP A 57 1.22 15.84 -9.75
N LEU A 58 1.17 14.97 -8.73
CA LEU A 58 0.03 14.82 -7.81
C LEU A 58 -0.28 16.11 -7.03
N ASN A 59 0.72 16.95 -6.76
CA ASN A 59 0.51 18.24 -6.12
C ASN A 59 -0.38 19.18 -6.95
N HIS A 60 -0.41 19.00 -8.26
CA HIS A 60 -1.20 19.77 -9.20
C HIS A 60 -2.57 19.14 -9.52
N CYS A 61 -2.80 17.88 -9.12
CA CYS A 61 -4.08 17.22 -9.33
C CYS A 61 -5.21 17.90 -8.52
N PRO A 62 -6.37 18.15 -9.15
CA PRO A 62 -7.54 18.59 -8.41
C PRO A 62 -7.96 17.58 -7.33
N PRO A 63 -8.47 18.01 -6.17
CA PRO A 63 -8.98 17.10 -5.14
C PRO A 63 -10.04 16.13 -5.66
N ASP A 64 -10.90 16.58 -6.57
CA ASP A 64 -11.94 15.74 -7.18
C ASP A 64 -11.38 14.60 -8.02
N GLN A 65 -10.24 14.80 -8.69
CA GLN A 65 -9.56 13.76 -9.47
C GLN A 65 -9.04 12.64 -8.56
N ILE A 66 -8.38 13.00 -7.46
CA ILE A 66 -7.88 12.05 -6.47
C ILE A 66 -9.05 11.35 -5.75
N GLY A 67 -10.11 12.12 -5.43
CA GLY A 67 -11.34 11.56 -4.84
C GLY A 67 -12.02 10.56 -5.78
N ALA A 68 -12.10 10.86 -7.07
CA ALA A 68 -12.67 9.97 -8.09
C ALA A 68 -11.83 8.68 -8.24
N PHE A 69 -10.51 8.77 -8.17
CA PHE A 69 -9.64 7.60 -8.13
C PHE A 69 -9.98 6.68 -6.94
N LEU A 70 -10.04 7.23 -5.73
CA LEU A 70 -10.29 6.46 -4.51
C LEU A 70 -11.68 5.79 -4.53
N GLU A 71 -12.71 6.49 -5.00
CA GLU A 71 -14.06 5.95 -5.16
C GLU A 71 -14.09 4.84 -6.23
N THR A 72 -13.48 5.07 -7.38
CA THR A 72 -13.41 4.07 -8.46
C THR A 72 -12.66 2.83 -7.98
N HIS A 73 -11.58 2.99 -7.22
CA HIS A 73 -10.84 1.87 -6.62
C HIS A 73 -11.75 1.07 -5.67
N ALA A 74 -12.48 1.75 -4.78
CA ALA A 74 -13.45 1.13 -3.88
C ALA A 74 -14.54 0.35 -4.65
N ASP A 75 -15.08 0.92 -5.71
CA ASP A 75 -16.14 0.31 -6.52
C ASP A 75 -15.63 -0.91 -7.32
N LEU A 76 -14.40 -0.86 -7.83
CA LEU A 76 -13.77 -1.99 -8.52
C LEU A 76 -13.46 -3.15 -7.56
N ILE A 77 -13.03 -2.84 -6.33
CA ILE A 77 -12.87 -3.84 -5.27
C ILE A 77 -14.21 -4.48 -4.93
N ASP A 78 -15.26 -3.69 -4.73
CA ASP A 78 -16.60 -4.19 -4.41
C ASP A 78 -17.17 -5.07 -5.53
N LYS A 79 -16.98 -4.68 -6.78
CA LYS A 79 -17.38 -5.47 -7.96
C LYS A 79 -16.67 -6.82 -8.04
N ARG A 80 -15.45 -6.92 -7.55
CA ARG A 80 -14.63 -8.15 -7.52
C ARG A 80 -14.58 -8.80 -6.13
N ARG A 81 -15.49 -8.42 -5.24
CA ARG A 81 -15.53 -8.81 -3.82
C ARG A 81 -15.33 -10.31 -3.61
N ASP A 82 -16.06 -11.14 -4.32
CA ASP A 82 -16.01 -12.59 -4.16
C ASP A 82 -14.69 -13.19 -4.64
N GLU A 83 -14.16 -12.71 -5.75
CA GLU A 83 -12.88 -13.14 -6.30
C GLU A 83 -11.72 -12.80 -5.35
N ILE A 84 -11.67 -11.56 -4.87
CA ILE A 84 -10.62 -11.08 -3.95
C ILE A 84 -10.71 -11.82 -2.61
N ALA A 85 -11.91 -11.96 -2.06
CA ALA A 85 -12.10 -12.66 -0.79
C ALA A 85 -11.76 -14.16 -0.89
N GLN A 86 -12.07 -14.80 -2.03
CA GLN A 86 -11.73 -16.19 -2.28
C GLN A 86 -10.22 -16.39 -2.40
N MET A 87 -9.53 -15.50 -3.10
CA MET A 87 -8.06 -15.54 -3.19
C MET A 87 -7.43 -15.36 -1.80
N ALA A 88 -7.88 -14.36 -1.05
CA ALA A 88 -7.41 -14.13 0.32
C ALA A 88 -7.65 -15.34 1.24
N HIS A 89 -8.79 -16.01 1.09
CA HIS A 89 -9.09 -17.25 1.83
C HIS A 89 -8.10 -18.37 1.49
N LEU A 90 -7.84 -18.59 0.21
CA LEU A 90 -6.92 -19.63 -0.25
C LEU A 90 -5.47 -19.37 0.22
N GLU A 91 -5.04 -18.11 0.22
CA GLU A 91 -3.67 -17.73 0.58
C GLU A 91 -3.43 -17.63 2.09
N THR A 92 -4.47 -17.32 2.88
CA THR A 92 -4.31 -17.04 4.33
C THR A 92 -4.94 -18.06 5.25
N GLY A 93 -5.87 -18.89 4.75
CA GLY A 93 -6.70 -19.77 5.57
C GLY A 93 -7.75 -19.05 6.43
N LEU A 94 -7.83 -17.71 6.35
CA LEU A 94 -8.86 -16.94 7.06
C LEU A 94 -10.25 -17.27 6.53
N PRO A 95 -11.31 -17.27 7.38
CA PRO A 95 -12.67 -17.61 6.94
C PRO A 95 -13.16 -16.68 5.82
N PHE A 96 -13.64 -17.28 4.72
CA PHE A 96 -14.22 -16.55 3.60
C PHE A 96 -15.37 -15.66 4.07
N GLN A 97 -16.34 -16.25 4.80
CA GLN A 97 -17.45 -15.53 5.43
C GLN A 97 -17.46 -15.77 6.95
N PRO A 98 -17.86 -14.78 7.74
CA PRO A 98 -18.09 -13.36 7.35
C PRO A 98 -16.78 -12.55 7.27
N ARG A 99 -15.64 -13.15 7.68
CA ARG A 99 -14.38 -12.44 7.99
C ARG A 99 -13.83 -11.63 6.81
N LEU A 100 -13.60 -12.29 5.67
CA LEU A 100 -12.97 -11.63 4.51
C LEU A 100 -14.00 -10.91 3.63
N ARG A 101 -15.03 -11.64 3.21
CA ARG A 101 -16.00 -11.15 2.21
C ARG A 101 -16.87 -10.00 2.71
N GLU A 102 -17.17 -9.98 4.00
CA GLU A 102 -18.07 -8.97 4.60
C GLU A 102 -17.26 -8.00 5.45
N VAL A 103 -16.84 -8.42 6.64
CA VAL A 103 -16.29 -7.52 7.66
C VAL A 103 -15.04 -6.77 7.17
N GLU A 104 -14.05 -7.47 6.63
CA GLU A 104 -12.80 -6.84 6.22
C GLU A 104 -12.93 -6.12 4.89
N MET A 105 -13.70 -6.69 3.94
CA MET A 105 -13.94 -6.06 2.66
C MET A 105 -14.71 -4.75 2.81
N ASP A 106 -15.79 -4.72 3.60
CA ASP A 106 -16.57 -3.52 3.85
C ASP A 106 -15.70 -2.42 4.49
N ARG A 107 -14.85 -2.80 5.44
CA ARG A 107 -13.89 -1.87 6.05
C ARG A 107 -12.90 -1.32 5.01
N THR A 108 -12.38 -2.15 4.11
CA THR A 108 -11.44 -1.72 3.06
C THR A 108 -12.08 -0.70 2.14
N ILE A 109 -13.29 -0.99 1.67
CA ILE A 109 -14.07 -0.10 0.80
C ILE A 109 -14.40 1.22 1.49
N ASP A 110 -14.83 1.15 2.75
CA ASP A 110 -15.20 2.33 3.54
C ASP A 110 -14.00 3.25 3.80
N GLN A 111 -12.82 2.71 4.10
CA GLN A 111 -11.58 3.49 4.25
C GLN A 111 -11.22 4.28 2.99
N LEU A 112 -11.37 3.68 1.81
CA LEU A 112 -11.12 4.37 0.53
C LEU A 112 -12.14 5.49 0.28
N ARG A 113 -13.43 5.26 0.59
CA ARG A 113 -14.49 6.28 0.44
C ARG A 113 -14.33 7.43 1.43
N GLN A 114 -13.97 7.15 2.68
CA GLN A 114 -13.64 8.19 3.67
C GLN A 114 -12.45 9.03 3.22
N ALA A 115 -11.41 8.40 2.66
CA ALA A 115 -10.25 9.10 2.12
C ALA A 115 -10.63 10.00 0.93
N ALA A 116 -11.55 9.55 0.06
CA ALA A 116 -12.07 10.35 -1.05
C ALA A 116 -12.82 11.61 -0.57
N GLU A 117 -13.61 11.49 0.49
CA GLU A 117 -14.27 12.63 1.12
C GLU A 117 -13.25 13.59 1.75
N CYS A 118 -12.28 13.05 2.49
CA CYS A 118 -11.24 13.82 3.15
C CYS A 118 -10.37 14.63 2.17
N VAL A 119 -10.03 14.09 0.99
CA VAL A 119 -9.26 14.85 -0.01
C VAL A 119 -10.08 15.96 -0.62
N ARG A 120 -11.39 15.79 -0.84
CA ARG A 120 -12.27 16.84 -1.37
C ARG A 120 -12.50 17.96 -0.37
N SER A 121 -12.71 17.65 0.90
CA SER A 121 -12.86 18.65 1.96
C SER A 121 -11.56 19.38 2.27
N ARG A 122 -10.40 18.80 1.95
CA ARG A 122 -9.05 19.27 2.31
C ARG A 122 -8.80 19.31 3.82
N ASP A 123 -9.59 18.62 4.63
CA ASP A 123 -9.48 18.64 6.09
C ASP A 123 -8.12 18.10 6.58
N TRP A 124 -7.51 17.19 5.82
CA TRP A 124 -6.18 16.66 6.12
C TRP A 124 -5.09 17.76 6.18
N MET A 125 -5.26 18.87 5.45
CA MET A 125 -4.30 19.97 5.44
C MET A 125 -4.28 20.75 6.75
N SER A 126 -5.35 20.66 7.57
CA SER A 126 -5.47 21.32 8.89
C SER A 126 -4.95 22.78 8.87
N ALA A 127 -5.39 23.54 7.87
CA ALA A 127 -4.95 24.94 7.69
C ALA A 127 -5.30 25.80 8.91
N ARG A 128 -4.33 26.56 9.39
CA ARG A 128 -4.47 27.45 10.56
C ARG A 128 -4.02 28.87 10.21
N ILE A 129 -4.80 29.85 10.64
CA ILE A 129 -4.49 31.27 10.50
C ILE A 129 -4.60 31.91 11.89
N ASP A 130 -3.49 32.42 12.40
CA ASP A 130 -3.43 33.25 13.62
C ASP A 130 -3.09 34.66 13.22
N THR A 131 -4.09 35.56 13.27
CA THR A 131 -3.92 36.96 12.87
C THR A 131 -3.17 37.78 13.91
N LYS A 132 -3.08 37.31 15.17
CA LYS A 132 -2.34 38.00 16.22
C LYS A 132 -0.83 37.78 16.10
N LEU A 133 -0.46 36.56 15.71
CA LEU A 133 0.94 36.17 15.53
C LEU A 133 1.40 36.30 14.08
N ASP A 134 0.51 36.72 13.17
CA ASP A 134 0.73 36.71 11.70
C ASP A 134 1.27 35.35 11.18
N LEU A 135 0.73 34.28 11.76
CA LEU A 135 1.14 32.90 11.45
C LEU A 135 0.11 32.26 10.54
N ARG A 136 0.59 31.60 9.48
CA ARG A 136 -0.18 30.68 8.63
C ARG A 136 0.56 29.37 8.57
N SER A 137 -0.15 28.26 8.80
CA SER A 137 0.42 26.92 8.71
C SER A 137 -0.58 25.95 8.13
N MET A 138 -0.09 24.95 7.42
CA MET A 138 -0.86 23.80 6.94
C MET A 138 0.05 22.60 6.75
N TYR A 139 -0.54 21.40 6.69
CA TYR A 139 0.18 20.22 6.25
C TYR A 139 0.26 20.21 4.71
N GLU A 140 1.37 19.71 4.20
CA GLU A 140 1.63 19.52 2.79
C GLU A 140 2.01 18.06 2.51
N PRO A 141 1.94 17.58 1.25
CA PRO A 141 2.45 16.28 0.86
C PRO A 141 3.93 16.11 1.22
N LEU A 142 4.36 14.87 1.39
CA LEU A 142 5.73 14.52 1.81
C LEU A 142 6.80 14.75 0.72
N GLY A 143 6.39 14.96 -0.54
CA GLY A 143 7.30 15.17 -1.66
C GLY A 143 8.05 13.92 -2.13
N GLY A 144 7.65 12.74 -1.69
CA GLY A 144 8.22 11.44 -2.04
C GLY A 144 7.20 10.31 -1.88
N ALA A 145 7.62 9.10 -2.22
CA ALA A 145 6.75 7.92 -2.09
C ALA A 145 6.44 7.58 -0.64
N VAL A 146 5.23 7.10 -0.38
CA VAL A 146 4.94 6.35 0.83
C VAL A 146 5.11 4.86 0.54
N LEU A 147 6.09 4.23 1.18
CA LEU A 147 6.27 2.79 1.14
C LEU A 147 5.30 2.14 2.13
N THR A 148 4.36 1.34 1.63
CA THR A 148 3.33 0.67 2.45
C THR A 148 3.58 -0.83 2.53
N ILE A 149 3.65 -1.36 3.75
CA ILE A 149 3.94 -2.76 4.05
C ILE A 149 2.89 -3.30 5.02
N GLY A 150 1.94 -4.07 4.48
CA GLY A 150 0.83 -4.63 5.26
C GLY A 150 1.15 -5.98 5.91
N PRO A 151 0.34 -6.42 6.90
CA PRO A 151 0.49 -7.68 7.61
C PRO A 151 -0.20 -8.83 6.86
N ASN A 152 0.02 -10.08 7.32
CA ASN A 152 -0.63 -11.25 6.75
C ASN A 152 -2.04 -11.53 7.31
N ASN A 153 -2.33 -11.09 8.54
CA ASN A 153 -3.57 -11.40 9.25
C ASN A 153 -4.74 -10.44 8.95
N PHE A 154 -4.49 -9.37 8.16
CA PHE A 154 -5.48 -8.45 7.62
C PHE A 154 -5.16 -8.18 6.14
N PRO A 155 -5.39 -9.18 5.26
CA PRO A 155 -4.94 -9.13 3.86
C PRO A 155 -5.66 -8.09 2.99
N LEU A 156 -6.75 -7.50 3.45
CA LEU A 156 -7.54 -6.51 2.73
C LEU A 156 -7.43 -5.12 3.39
N ALA A 157 -7.92 -4.96 4.62
CA ALA A 157 -8.05 -3.66 5.28
C ALA A 157 -6.71 -2.99 5.65
N TYR A 158 -5.64 -3.76 5.74
CA TYR A 158 -4.27 -3.29 5.95
C TYR A 158 -3.34 -3.62 4.78
N ASN A 159 -3.89 -3.99 3.63
CA ASN A 159 -3.09 -4.26 2.44
C ASN A 159 -2.39 -2.97 1.96
N GLY A 160 -1.12 -3.09 1.56
CA GLY A 160 -0.32 -1.95 1.12
C GLY A 160 -0.87 -1.19 -0.09
N ILE A 161 -1.79 -1.81 -0.88
CA ILE A 161 -2.36 -1.20 -2.09
C ILE A 161 -3.86 -0.85 -1.97
N ALA A 162 -4.49 -1.08 -0.81
CA ALA A 162 -5.92 -0.80 -0.61
C ALA A 162 -6.28 -0.46 0.84
N GLY A 163 -5.37 -0.66 1.79
CA GLY A 163 -5.62 -0.45 3.22
C GLY A 163 -5.57 1.01 3.65
N GLY A 164 -5.66 1.21 4.97
CA GLY A 164 -5.70 2.56 5.56
C GLY A 164 -4.51 3.44 5.22
N ASP A 165 -3.28 2.90 5.28
CA ASP A 165 -2.05 3.63 4.95
C ASP A 165 -2.04 4.07 3.48
N PHE A 166 -2.48 3.18 2.57
CA PHE A 166 -2.65 3.51 1.16
C PHE A 166 -3.64 4.66 0.98
N ALA A 167 -4.84 4.52 1.56
CA ALA A 167 -5.92 5.48 1.41
C ALA A 167 -5.52 6.87 1.94
N ALA A 168 -4.90 6.92 3.11
CA ALA A 168 -4.44 8.15 3.74
C ALA A 168 -3.32 8.84 2.93
N ALA A 169 -2.33 8.07 2.44
CA ALA A 169 -1.22 8.61 1.69
C ALA A 169 -1.67 9.21 0.34
N ILE A 170 -2.53 8.51 -0.41
CA ILE A 170 -3.08 9.02 -1.67
C ILE A 170 -3.97 10.25 -1.42
N ALA A 171 -4.83 10.24 -0.40
CA ALA A 171 -5.66 11.40 -0.05
C ALA A 171 -4.81 12.64 0.27
N ALA A 172 -3.63 12.44 0.88
CA ALA A 172 -2.65 13.47 1.13
C ALA A 172 -1.69 13.74 -0.05
N ARG A 173 -2.04 13.28 -1.26
CA ARG A 173 -1.31 13.48 -2.53
C ARG A 173 0.10 12.89 -2.57
N ASN A 174 0.33 11.81 -1.84
CA ASN A 174 1.60 11.11 -1.90
C ASN A 174 1.48 9.86 -2.78
N PRO A 175 2.41 9.60 -3.70
CA PRO A 175 2.44 8.37 -4.47
C PRO A 175 2.79 7.19 -3.58
N ILE A 176 2.38 5.99 -4.01
CA ILE A 176 2.52 4.76 -3.25
C ILE A 176 3.49 3.80 -3.93
N ILE A 177 4.35 3.18 -3.13
CA ILE A 177 5.02 1.94 -3.46
C ILE A 177 4.53 0.89 -2.46
N ALA A 178 3.67 -0.01 -2.90
CA ALA A 178 3.13 -1.07 -2.07
C ALA A 178 4.01 -2.32 -2.13
N LYS A 179 4.39 -2.86 -0.98
CA LYS A 179 5.01 -4.18 -0.88
C LYS A 179 3.94 -5.20 -0.51
N ALA A 180 3.72 -6.19 -1.38
CA ALA A 180 2.84 -7.31 -1.05
C ALA A 180 3.40 -8.13 0.11
N HIS A 181 2.51 -8.77 0.86
CA HIS A 181 2.95 -9.76 1.84
C HIS A 181 3.19 -11.10 1.12
N PRO A 182 4.30 -11.82 1.39
CA PRO A 182 4.64 -13.04 0.66
C PRO A 182 3.64 -14.19 0.86
N LEU A 183 2.80 -14.15 1.89
CA LEU A 183 1.77 -15.14 2.14
C LEU A 183 0.43 -14.87 1.43
N HIS A 184 0.24 -13.68 0.84
CA HIS A 184 -0.96 -13.35 0.05
C HIS A 184 -0.67 -12.44 -1.15
N PRO A 185 0.29 -12.84 -2.02
CA PRO A 185 0.68 -12.01 -3.17
C PRO A 185 -0.40 -11.93 -4.23
N GLY A 186 -1.19 -12.98 -4.43
CA GLY A 186 -2.30 -13.01 -5.39
C GLY A 186 -3.44 -12.07 -4.99
N THR A 187 -3.77 -12.02 -3.70
CA THR A 187 -4.72 -11.04 -3.15
C THR A 187 -4.25 -9.62 -3.43
N THR A 188 -2.99 -9.32 -3.14
CA THR A 188 -2.41 -7.99 -3.41
C THR A 188 -2.42 -7.66 -4.89
N ARG A 189 -2.14 -8.64 -5.77
CA ARG A 189 -2.21 -8.46 -7.23
C ARG A 189 -3.61 -8.09 -7.70
N LEU A 190 -4.65 -8.75 -7.19
CA LEU A 190 -6.05 -8.44 -7.54
C LEU A 190 -6.44 -7.03 -7.09
N LEU A 191 -6.04 -6.62 -5.90
CA LEU A 191 -6.25 -5.26 -5.39
C LEU A 191 -5.46 -4.22 -6.22
N ALA A 192 -4.22 -4.55 -6.61
CA ALA A 192 -3.40 -3.68 -7.45
C ALA A 192 -3.96 -3.53 -8.88
N GLN A 193 -4.60 -4.56 -9.43
CA GLN A 193 -5.33 -4.45 -10.70
C GLN A 193 -6.47 -3.44 -10.57
N CYS A 194 -7.26 -3.50 -9.49
CA CYS A 194 -8.31 -2.51 -9.24
C CYS A 194 -7.74 -1.09 -9.10
N ALA A 195 -6.62 -0.93 -8.39
CA ALA A 195 -5.96 0.36 -8.22
C ALA A 195 -5.41 0.92 -9.54
N HIS A 196 -4.78 0.06 -10.37
CA HIS A 196 -4.27 0.43 -11.69
C HIS A 196 -5.40 0.88 -12.64
N ASP A 197 -6.50 0.10 -12.71
CA ASP A 197 -7.65 0.44 -13.54
C ASP A 197 -8.33 1.74 -13.07
N ALA A 198 -8.41 1.95 -11.75
CA ALA A 198 -8.92 3.18 -11.17
C ALA A 198 -8.02 4.39 -11.48
N ALA A 199 -6.68 4.23 -11.42
CA ALA A 199 -5.71 5.27 -11.75
C ALA A 199 -5.84 5.70 -13.21
N ALA A 200 -5.96 4.74 -14.12
CA ALA A 200 -6.19 5.00 -15.54
C ALA A 200 -7.54 5.71 -15.78
N HIS A 201 -8.60 5.31 -15.06
CA HIS A 201 -9.92 5.94 -15.18
C HIS A 201 -9.93 7.40 -14.69
N ALA A 202 -9.20 7.69 -13.64
CA ALA A 202 -9.09 9.03 -13.06
C ALA A 202 -7.96 9.88 -13.67
N ASP A 203 -7.25 9.37 -14.67
CA ASP A 203 -6.09 10.03 -15.29
C ASP A 203 -5.05 10.50 -14.26
N LEU A 204 -4.72 9.64 -13.28
CA LEU A 204 -3.69 9.96 -12.32
C LEU A 204 -2.30 9.98 -12.98
N PRO A 205 -1.35 10.81 -12.48
CA PRO A 205 0.02 10.82 -12.96
C PRO A 205 0.68 9.45 -12.88
N SER A 206 1.45 9.09 -13.91
CA SER A 206 2.22 7.84 -13.95
C SER A 206 3.13 7.71 -12.75
N GLY A 207 3.22 6.51 -12.18
CA GLY A 207 4.00 6.26 -10.97
C GLY A 207 3.29 6.60 -9.65
N SER A 208 2.04 7.10 -9.69
CA SER A 208 1.25 7.38 -8.48
C SER A 208 0.96 6.12 -7.67
N VAL A 209 0.77 4.99 -8.33
CA VAL A 209 0.45 3.70 -7.71
C VAL A 209 1.37 2.63 -8.28
N GLN A 210 2.20 2.05 -7.42
CA GLN A 210 3.15 1.01 -7.81
C GLN A 210 3.13 -0.15 -6.80
N MET A 211 3.47 -1.38 -7.23
CA MET A 211 3.47 -2.56 -6.38
C MET A 211 4.54 -3.56 -6.79
N PHE A 212 5.26 -4.08 -5.80
CA PHE A 212 6.13 -5.24 -5.93
C PHE A 212 5.79 -6.32 -4.90
N TYR A 213 6.20 -7.57 -5.15
CA TYR A 213 5.79 -8.67 -4.28
C TYR A 213 6.74 -8.90 -3.13
N HIS A 214 8.02 -9.00 -3.40
CA HIS A 214 9.05 -9.31 -2.41
C HIS A 214 10.40 -8.74 -2.84
N CYS A 215 11.29 -8.55 -1.87
CA CYS A 215 12.70 -8.21 -2.07
C CYS A 215 13.53 -8.85 -0.95
N LYS A 216 14.84 -8.90 -1.14
CA LYS A 216 15.74 -9.24 -0.03
C LYS A 216 15.64 -8.19 1.07
N PRO A 217 15.84 -8.57 2.35
CA PRO A 217 15.82 -7.62 3.47
C PRO A 217 16.72 -6.41 3.26
N ASP A 218 17.97 -6.61 2.87
CA ASP A 218 18.95 -5.54 2.65
C ASP A 218 18.48 -4.56 1.56
N ASP A 219 17.89 -5.06 0.45
CA ASP A 219 17.36 -4.21 -0.62
C ASP A 219 16.16 -3.37 -0.14
N GLY A 220 15.34 -3.95 0.74
CA GLY A 220 14.23 -3.22 1.38
C GLY A 220 14.71 -2.11 2.31
N LEU A 221 15.79 -2.35 3.07
CA LEU A 221 16.41 -1.33 3.93
C LEU A 221 17.02 -0.20 3.09
N GLU A 222 17.70 -0.53 1.97
CA GLU A 222 18.24 0.48 1.05
C GLU A 222 17.15 1.28 0.34
N LEU A 223 16.00 0.66 0.00
CA LEU A 223 14.86 1.41 -0.51
C LEU A 223 14.36 2.45 0.51
N ILE A 224 14.23 2.09 1.79
CA ILE A 224 13.81 3.01 2.86
C ILE A 224 14.77 4.21 2.99
N LYS A 225 16.06 3.98 2.78
CA LYS A 225 17.11 5.03 2.84
C LYS A 225 17.13 5.93 1.60
N SER A 226 16.38 5.57 0.54
CA SER A 226 16.30 6.39 -0.67
C SER A 226 15.71 7.77 -0.36
N GLN A 227 16.36 8.83 -0.85
CA GLN A 227 15.86 10.21 -0.76
C GLN A 227 14.49 10.43 -1.42
N HIS A 228 14.00 9.45 -2.20
CA HIS A 228 12.72 9.49 -2.90
C HIS A 228 11.58 8.82 -2.13
N VAL A 229 11.90 8.23 -0.96
CA VAL A 229 10.90 7.72 0.00
C VAL A 229 10.61 8.80 1.04
N GLY A 230 9.39 9.32 1.02
CA GLY A 230 8.94 10.38 1.91
C GLY A 230 8.49 9.87 3.28
N ALA A 231 7.97 8.64 3.35
CA ALA A 231 7.60 7.96 4.60
C ALA A 231 7.43 6.46 4.38
N VAL A 232 7.38 5.73 5.49
CA VAL A 232 7.09 4.28 5.53
C VAL A 232 5.92 4.02 6.47
N GLY A 233 4.89 3.29 5.99
CA GLY A 233 3.84 2.68 6.82
C GLY A 233 4.09 1.18 6.92
N PHE A 234 4.23 0.67 8.13
CA PHE A 234 4.49 -0.74 8.39
C PHE A 234 3.57 -1.29 9.46
N THR A 235 2.87 -2.37 9.13
CA THR A 235 2.12 -3.18 10.09
C THR A 235 2.69 -4.59 10.10
N GLY A 236 3.16 -5.06 11.25
CA GLY A 236 3.76 -6.40 11.35
C GLY A 236 4.47 -6.71 12.66
N SER A 237 5.47 -7.58 12.62
CA SER A 237 6.20 -8.00 13.80
C SER A 237 7.09 -6.90 14.38
N GLN A 238 7.25 -6.90 15.70
CA GLN A 238 8.13 -5.95 16.39
C GLN A 238 9.59 -6.05 15.92
N LEU A 239 10.08 -7.26 15.68
CA LEU A 239 11.46 -7.48 15.24
C LEU A 239 11.74 -6.75 13.93
N VAL A 240 10.92 -7.00 12.90
CA VAL A 240 11.06 -6.38 11.59
C VAL A 240 10.82 -4.87 11.67
N GLY A 241 9.78 -4.42 12.38
CA GLY A 241 9.49 -2.99 12.51
C GLY A 241 10.64 -2.19 13.13
N LEU A 242 11.33 -2.74 14.14
CA LEU A 242 12.49 -2.08 14.76
C LEU A 242 13.71 -2.07 13.83
N GLU A 243 13.87 -3.05 12.96
CA GLU A 243 14.92 -3.08 11.93
C GLU A 243 14.67 -2.00 10.87
N LEU A 244 13.44 -1.92 10.34
CA LEU A 244 13.03 -0.88 9.41
C LEU A 244 13.19 0.53 10.03
N LYS A 245 12.84 0.67 11.31
CA LYS A 245 12.99 1.92 12.05
C LYS A 245 14.44 2.39 12.10
N ARG A 246 15.38 1.47 12.35
CA ARG A 246 16.82 1.82 12.37
C ARG A 246 17.27 2.36 11.02
N ALA A 247 16.89 1.70 9.92
CA ALA A 247 17.22 2.17 8.58
C ALA A 247 16.61 3.55 8.27
N ALA A 248 15.35 3.77 8.66
CA ALA A 248 14.67 5.05 8.50
C ALA A 248 15.33 6.18 9.33
N ASP A 249 15.78 5.88 10.55
CA ASP A 249 16.46 6.85 11.41
C ASP A 249 17.81 7.31 10.84
N GLU A 250 18.52 6.46 10.07
CA GLU A 250 19.79 6.83 9.42
C GLU A 250 19.64 7.98 8.42
N THR A 251 18.46 8.11 7.80
CA THR A 251 18.18 9.15 6.79
C THR A 251 17.16 10.19 7.26
N GLY A 252 16.57 9.98 8.45
CA GLY A 252 15.50 10.84 8.95
C GLY A 252 14.15 10.62 8.25
N THR A 253 13.97 9.50 7.55
CA THR A 253 12.71 9.13 6.90
C THR A 253 11.63 8.84 7.94
N PRO A 254 10.48 9.53 7.93
CA PRO A 254 9.37 9.21 8.82
C PRO A 254 8.90 7.77 8.65
N ILE A 255 8.71 7.07 9.77
CA ILE A 255 8.17 5.71 9.76
C ILE A 255 7.09 5.55 10.81
N TYR A 256 5.95 5.00 10.39
CA TYR A 256 4.78 4.72 11.22
C TYR A 256 4.67 3.21 11.41
N LEU A 257 4.71 2.78 12.68
CA LEU A 257 4.80 1.36 13.04
C LEU A 257 3.55 0.92 13.80
N GLU A 258 2.82 -0.03 13.22
CA GLU A 258 1.78 -0.80 13.88
C GLU A 258 2.35 -2.19 14.21
N LEU A 259 2.74 -2.39 15.45
CA LEU A 259 3.46 -3.59 15.88
C LEU A 259 2.60 -4.50 16.76
N SER A 260 3.10 -5.71 17.00
CA SER A 260 2.47 -6.66 17.91
C SER A 260 2.29 -6.07 19.31
N SER A 261 1.14 -6.31 19.90
CA SER A 261 0.82 -5.90 21.28
C SER A 261 0.36 -7.09 22.12
N ILE A 262 0.45 -6.94 23.45
CA ILE A 262 -0.11 -7.88 24.41
C ILE A 262 -1.28 -7.18 25.10
N ASN A 263 -2.48 -7.73 24.91
CA ASN A 263 -3.69 -7.25 25.59
C ASN A 263 -4.05 -8.23 26.71
N PRO A 264 -3.75 -7.93 27.98
CA PRO A 264 -4.07 -8.83 29.07
C PRO A 264 -5.59 -8.91 29.29
N MET A 265 -6.08 -10.13 29.46
CA MET A 265 -7.48 -10.40 29.81
C MET A 265 -7.51 -11.11 31.17
N PHE A 266 -8.18 -10.50 32.14
CA PHE A 266 -8.38 -11.06 33.45
C PHE A 266 -9.79 -11.67 33.53
N LEU A 267 -9.87 -12.98 33.77
CA LEU A 267 -11.12 -13.71 34.05
C LEU A 267 -11.24 -13.82 35.59
N LEU A 268 -12.29 -13.21 36.18
CA LEU A 268 -12.57 -13.22 37.61
C LEU A 268 -13.62 -14.27 37.93
#